data_ab08f9f241043e538d36c54d308463fe
#
_entry.id   ab08f9f241043e538d36c54d308463fe
#
_cell.length_a   1.000
_cell.length_b   1.000
_cell.length_c   1.000
_cell.angle_alpha   90.00
_cell.angle_beta   90.00
_cell.angle_gamma   90.00
#
_symmetry.space_group_name_H-M   'P 1'
#
loop_
_entity.id
_entity.type
_entity.pdbx_description
1 polymer ?
#
loop_
_entity_poly.entity_id
_entity_poly.type
_entity_poly.pdbx_seq_one_letter_code
_entity_poly.pdbx_strand_id
1 'polypeptide(L)'
;MPRIRTRVRPGAEADAETPTVLDGDAHRYENRLLLILFLAFGFVFFDRQALPFLAPYIGKDFHLSNTELGTLSGVLALTWALSGLVAGRLSDKLGRRKPLLIAAVVLFSCFSAAGGLMTGFLGLLFARALMGVAEGAVLPLAQSLMVEASRESRRGLNMGLLQGSSAGLMGGILAPLVVVWIAEAHGWRTALLVTIVPGLLIAAWIARAVREVPPGGRVQATTEVVSDTAAGTKPSVREVLRHRNIVLCMAVACCFLTWFIVIVTFTPSYLLTVKGFSPSTMSGVMTCLGVGWVLWGFLTPAVSDRIGRKPTMIAFSATAALCPLAMVYVDDPVLLGLAVVLTYTGLGCFTLFMATIPAETVPRGALATALGLVMGVGELAGGFLAPVIAGRASDAWGLQTAMFMSAGGAVVVALLSLGLRETAPRVLRRRAERTAAALGPGSVVAGAAE
;
A
#
# COMPACT_ATOMS: atom_id res chain seq x y z
N MET A 1 -21.95 -61.06 35.94
CA MET A 1 -21.58 -59.73 35.38
C MET A 1 -20.21 -59.33 35.93
N PRO A 2 -19.12 -59.37 35.14
CA PRO A 2 -17.80 -58.93 35.61
C PRO A 2 -17.59 -57.42 35.28
N ARG A 3 -17.08 -56.70 36.25
CA ARG A 3 -16.69 -55.30 36.16
C ARG A 3 -15.36 -55.16 35.43
N ILE A 4 -15.34 -54.50 34.30
CA ILE A 4 -14.12 -54.13 33.57
C ILE A 4 -13.53 -52.87 34.26
N ARG A 5 -12.37 -53.02 34.89
CA ARG A 5 -11.54 -51.93 35.37
C ARG A 5 -10.65 -51.42 34.23
N THR A 6 -10.91 -50.24 33.69
CA THR A 6 -9.99 -49.56 32.80
C THR A 6 -8.85 -48.91 33.64
N ARG A 7 -7.64 -49.43 33.44
CA ARG A 7 -6.40 -48.84 33.95
C ARG A 7 -6.04 -47.64 33.08
N VAL A 8 -6.11 -46.43 33.61
CA VAL A 8 -5.50 -45.25 33.04
C VAL A 8 -3.98 -45.32 33.29
N ARG A 9 -3.18 -45.33 32.24
CA ARG A 9 -1.72 -45.18 32.33
C ARG A 9 -1.41 -43.72 32.50
N PRO A 10 -0.64 -43.25 33.49
CA PRO A 10 -0.03 -41.95 33.53
C PRO A 10 1.31 -42.00 32.76
N GLY A 11 1.61 -40.96 31.95
CA GLY A 11 2.92 -40.79 31.36
C GLY A 11 2.90 -40.76 29.84
N ALA A 12 2.48 -39.65 29.25
CA ALA A 12 3.00 -39.18 27.99
C ALA A 12 3.60 -37.79 28.28
N GLU A 13 4.91 -37.81 28.59
CA GLU A 13 5.75 -36.62 28.53
C GLU A 13 5.57 -35.99 27.14
N ALA A 14 5.32 -34.68 27.14
CA ALA A 14 5.28 -33.89 25.96
C ALA A 14 6.66 -33.98 25.26
N ASP A 15 6.75 -34.81 24.22
CA ASP A 15 7.87 -34.78 23.31
C ASP A 15 7.95 -33.34 22.73
N ALA A 16 8.91 -32.59 23.24
CA ALA A 16 9.36 -31.37 22.59
C ALA A 16 9.88 -31.79 21.21
N GLU A 17 9.08 -31.57 20.16
CA GLU A 17 9.44 -31.88 18.78
C GLU A 17 10.77 -31.22 18.46
N THR A 18 11.82 -32.01 18.36
CA THR A 18 13.13 -31.62 17.82
C THR A 18 12.89 -31.11 16.40
N PRO A 19 13.32 -29.89 16.03
CA PRO A 19 13.10 -29.38 14.69
C PRO A 19 13.73 -30.32 13.66
N THR A 20 12.89 -30.95 12.87
CA THR A 20 13.33 -31.86 11.81
C THR A 20 14.04 -31.06 10.71
N VAL A 21 15.00 -31.64 10.02
CA VAL A 21 15.77 -31.04 8.89
C VAL A 21 14.82 -30.45 7.83
N LEU A 22 13.64 -31.03 7.66
CA LEU A 22 12.58 -30.56 6.75
C LEU A 22 12.02 -29.18 7.17
N ASP A 23 12.04 -28.85 8.46
CA ASP A 23 11.56 -27.56 8.98
C ASP A 23 12.57 -26.42 8.69
N GLY A 24 13.86 -26.74 8.70
CA GLY A 24 14.93 -25.81 8.33
C GLY A 24 14.90 -25.37 6.87
N ASP A 25 14.62 -26.27 5.95
CA ASP A 25 14.54 -26.00 4.52
C ASP A 25 13.29 -25.17 4.16
N ALA A 26 12.17 -25.44 4.79
CA ALA A 26 10.95 -24.64 4.66
C ALA A 26 11.18 -23.21 5.13
N HIS A 27 11.88 -23.03 6.26
CA HIS A 27 12.19 -21.72 6.81
C HIS A 27 13.15 -20.90 5.93
N ARG A 28 14.16 -21.56 5.37
CA ARG A 28 15.09 -20.94 4.40
C ARG A 28 14.36 -20.52 3.13
N TYR A 29 13.43 -21.36 2.65
CA TYR A 29 12.62 -21.01 1.48
C TYR A 29 11.70 -19.83 1.75
N GLU A 30 10.99 -19.79 2.88
CA GLU A 30 10.13 -18.68 3.29
C GLU A 30 10.88 -17.35 3.30
N ASN A 31 12.07 -17.30 3.93
CA ASN A 31 12.87 -16.08 3.99
C ASN A 31 13.40 -15.66 2.61
N ARG A 32 13.85 -16.62 1.80
CA ARG A 32 14.32 -16.35 0.43
C ARG A 32 13.18 -15.85 -0.46
N LEU A 33 12.01 -16.44 -0.36
CA LEU A 33 10.81 -16.01 -1.10
C LEU A 33 10.42 -14.61 -0.67
N LEU A 34 10.39 -14.33 0.63
CA LEU A 34 10.10 -12.99 1.15
C LEU A 34 11.06 -11.95 0.58
N LEU A 35 12.37 -12.22 0.55
CA LEU A 35 13.35 -11.29 0.00
C LEU A 35 13.12 -11.05 -1.51
N ILE A 36 12.87 -12.10 -2.28
CA ILE A 36 12.60 -11.97 -3.72
C ILE A 36 11.35 -11.14 -3.99
N LEU A 37 10.25 -11.45 -3.28
CA LEU A 37 8.98 -10.75 -3.45
C LEU A 37 9.03 -9.31 -2.90
N PHE A 38 9.79 -9.08 -1.82
CA PHE A 38 10.09 -7.75 -1.28
C PHE A 38 10.79 -6.88 -2.33
N LEU A 39 11.82 -7.41 -2.99
CA LEU A 39 12.53 -6.70 -4.05
C LEU A 39 11.64 -6.52 -5.29
N ALA A 40 10.85 -7.52 -5.67
CA ALA A 40 9.96 -7.43 -6.83
C ALA A 40 8.90 -6.33 -6.64
N PHE A 41 8.21 -6.32 -5.50
CA PHE A 41 7.19 -5.30 -5.22
C PHE A 41 7.81 -3.93 -4.88
N GLY A 42 8.93 -3.92 -4.17
CA GLY A 42 9.67 -2.70 -3.92
C GLY A 42 10.15 -2.03 -5.21
N PHE A 43 10.54 -2.83 -6.20
CA PHE A 43 10.99 -2.32 -7.49
C PHE A 43 9.82 -1.76 -8.34
N VAL A 44 8.61 -2.28 -8.19
CA VAL A 44 7.39 -1.63 -8.75
C VAL A 44 7.30 -0.18 -8.23
N PHE A 45 7.48 0.03 -6.93
CA PHE A 45 7.44 1.38 -6.36
C PHE A 45 8.64 2.24 -6.74
N PHE A 46 9.82 1.64 -6.90
CA PHE A 46 10.99 2.34 -7.42
C PHE A 46 10.72 2.92 -8.82
N ASP A 47 10.23 2.12 -9.75
CA ASP A 47 9.90 2.52 -11.12
C ASP A 47 8.72 3.51 -11.16
N ARG A 48 7.70 3.27 -10.35
CA ARG A 48 6.53 4.15 -10.24
C ARG A 48 6.93 5.57 -9.83
N GLN A 49 7.87 5.69 -8.90
CA GLN A 49 8.36 6.96 -8.38
C GLN A 49 9.43 7.61 -9.26
N ALA A 50 10.07 6.87 -10.15
CA ALA A 50 11.13 7.40 -11.00
C ALA A 50 10.65 8.60 -11.84
N LEU A 51 9.47 8.52 -12.46
CA LEU A 51 8.98 9.61 -13.32
C LEU A 51 8.69 10.91 -12.54
N PRO A 52 8.02 10.94 -11.37
CA PRO A 52 7.92 12.13 -10.55
C PRO A 52 9.26 12.80 -10.25
N PHE A 53 10.31 12.01 -9.92
CA PHE A 53 11.65 12.55 -9.68
C PHE A 53 12.32 13.09 -10.94
N LEU A 54 12.00 12.51 -12.09
CA LEU A 54 12.51 12.94 -13.39
C LEU A 54 11.64 14.03 -14.06
N ALA A 55 10.46 14.31 -13.54
CA ALA A 55 9.52 15.26 -14.12
C ALA A 55 10.14 16.64 -14.39
N PRO A 56 10.98 17.22 -13.51
CA PRO A 56 11.61 18.51 -13.80
C PRO A 56 12.58 18.46 -14.98
N TYR A 57 13.22 17.33 -15.23
CA TYR A 57 14.14 17.13 -16.37
C TYR A 57 13.37 16.88 -17.66
N ILE A 58 12.37 16.00 -17.62
CA ILE A 58 11.50 15.69 -18.74
C ILE A 58 10.71 16.93 -19.16
N GLY A 59 10.23 17.72 -18.18
CA GLY A 59 9.50 18.95 -18.42
C GLY A 59 10.30 20.00 -19.18
N LYS A 60 11.62 20.07 -18.97
CA LYS A 60 12.50 20.94 -19.76
C LYS A 60 12.62 20.49 -21.22
N ASP A 61 12.69 19.17 -21.47
CA ASP A 61 12.85 18.61 -22.83
C ASP A 61 11.55 18.62 -23.65
N PHE A 62 10.42 18.32 -22.99
CA PHE A 62 9.12 18.15 -23.66
C PHE A 62 8.16 19.30 -23.43
N HIS A 63 8.56 20.32 -22.65
CA HIS A 63 7.69 21.44 -22.25
C HIS A 63 6.37 20.97 -21.62
N LEU A 64 6.43 19.94 -20.76
CA LEU A 64 5.25 19.37 -20.15
C LEU A 64 4.56 20.38 -19.22
N SER A 65 3.26 20.53 -19.39
CA SER A 65 2.39 21.21 -18.45
C SER A 65 2.21 20.39 -17.15
N ASN A 66 1.82 21.04 -16.08
CA ASN A 66 1.50 20.33 -14.83
C ASN A 66 0.28 19.40 -15.00
N THR A 67 -0.66 19.75 -15.89
CA THR A 67 -1.79 18.88 -16.28
C THR A 67 -1.28 17.57 -16.89
N GLU A 68 -0.32 17.64 -17.80
CA GLU A 68 0.28 16.46 -18.43
C GLU A 68 1.03 15.60 -17.40
N LEU A 69 1.79 16.22 -16.48
CA LEU A 69 2.47 15.52 -15.39
C LEU A 69 1.47 14.80 -14.47
N GLY A 70 0.39 15.47 -14.09
CA GLY A 70 -0.70 14.86 -13.32
C GLY A 70 -1.37 13.70 -14.07
N THR A 71 -1.55 13.83 -15.39
CA THR A 71 -2.13 12.79 -16.24
C THR A 71 -1.23 11.55 -16.34
N LEU A 72 0.09 11.74 -16.47
CA LEU A 72 1.07 10.64 -16.47
C LEU A 72 1.05 9.83 -15.17
N SER A 73 0.89 10.52 -14.04
CA SER A 73 0.77 9.84 -12.73
C SER A 73 -0.59 9.17 -12.56
N GLY A 74 -1.65 9.83 -13.00
CA GLY A 74 -3.02 9.34 -12.89
C GLY A 74 -3.29 8.12 -13.77
N VAL A 75 -2.86 8.12 -15.03
CA VAL A 75 -3.11 6.99 -15.95
C VAL A 75 -2.47 5.70 -15.43
N LEU A 76 -1.27 5.80 -14.85
CA LEU A 76 -0.62 4.64 -14.23
C LEU A 76 -1.44 4.10 -13.05
N ALA A 77 -1.94 4.97 -12.17
CA ALA A 77 -2.79 4.57 -11.03
C ALA A 77 -4.08 3.89 -11.50
N LEU A 78 -4.74 4.44 -12.52
CA LEU A 78 -5.95 3.88 -13.12
C LEU A 78 -5.71 2.48 -13.69
N THR A 79 -4.71 2.33 -14.54
CA THR A 79 -4.41 1.06 -15.22
C THR A 79 -3.90 0.01 -14.22
N TRP A 80 -3.15 0.43 -13.20
CA TRP A 80 -2.73 -0.42 -12.09
C TRP A 80 -3.93 -0.99 -11.32
N ALA A 81 -4.90 -0.16 -10.96
CA ALA A 81 -6.09 -0.59 -10.25
C ALA A 81 -6.94 -1.56 -11.06
N LEU A 82 -7.18 -1.26 -12.34
CA LEU A 82 -7.93 -2.13 -13.26
C LEU A 82 -7.24 -3.48 -13.47
N SER A 83 -5.93 -3.46 -13.68
CA SER A 83 -5.14 -4.68 -13.88
C SER A 83 -5.12 -5.57 -12.65
N GLY A 84 -5.00 -4.99 -11.45
CA GLY A 84 -5.01 -5.76 -10.20
C GLY A 84 -6.30 -6.59 -10.02
N LEU A 85 -7.45 -6.02 -10.39
CA LEU A 85 -8.74 -6.73 -10.36
C LEU A 85 -8.81 -7.90 -11.35
N VAL A 86 -8.22 -7.73 -12.54
CA VAL A 86 -8.20 -8.77 -13.59
C VAL A 86 -7.18 -9.84 -13.27
N ALA A 87 -5.99 -9.46 -12.83
CA ALA A 87 -4.87 -10.35 -12.58
C ALA A 87 -5.17 -11.41 -11.51
N GLY A 88 -5.87 -11.03 -10.43
CA GLY A 88 -6.32 -11.98 -9.41
C GLY A 88 -7.20 -13.08 -10.01
N ARG A 89 -8.24 -12.70 -10.76
CA ARG A 89 -9.15 -13.66 -11.42
C ARG A 89 -8.45 -14.53 -12.46
N LEU A 90 -7.53 -13.94 -13.22
CA LEU A 90 -6.76 -14.66 -14.25
C LEU A 90 -5.84 -15.70 -13.61
N SER A 91 -5.15 -15.31 -12.53
CA SER A 91 -4.28 -16.18 -11.75
C SER A 91 -5.03 -17.41 -11.21
N ASP A 92 -6.23 -17.16 -10.64
CA ASP A 92 -7.06 -18.26 -10.10
C ASP A 92 -7.54 -19.22 -11.18
N LYS A 93 -7.90 -18.71 -12.37
CA LYS A 93 -8.31 -19.54 -13.52
C LYS A 93 -7.16 -20.35 -14.10
N LEU A 94 -5.98 -19.77 -14.23
CA LEU A 94 -4.81 -20.41 -14.84
C LEU A 94 -4.09 -21.36 -13.88
N GLY A 95 -4.25 -21.18 -12.56
CA GLY A 95 -3.54 -21.94 -11.54
C GLY A 95 -2.01 -21.82 -11.60
N ARG A 96 -1.49 -20.82 -12.31
CA ARG A 96 -0.06 -20.59 -12.52
C ARG A 96 0.31 -19.17 -12.14
N ARG A 97 0.93 -19.01 -10.96
CA ARG A 97 1.26 -17.70 -10.41
C ARG A 97 2.67 -17.22 -10.77
N LYS A 98 3.64 -18.13 -10.76
CA LYS A 98 5.03 -17.82 -11.07
C LYS A 98 5.25 -17.28 -12.49
N PRO A 99 4.76 -17.91 -13.58
CA PRO A 99 4.95 -17.37 -14.92
C PRO A 99 4.27 -16.01 -15.12
N LEU A 100 3.09 -15.81 -14.51
CA LEU A 100 2.40 -14.52 -14.55
C LEU A 100 3.19 -13.42 -13.83
N LEU A 101 3.78 -13.74 -12.66
CA LEU A 101 4.63 -12.80 -11.92
C LEU A 101 5.90 -12.46 -12.72
N ILE A 102 6.55 -13.45 -13.35
CA ILE A 102 7.73 -13.19 -14.21
C ILE A 102 7.33 -12.28 -15.37
N ALA A 103 6.25 -12.60 -16.07
CA ALA A 103 5.77 -11.78 -17.18
C ALA A 103 5.45 -10.35 -16.74
N ALA A 104 4.79 -10.18 -15.60
CA ALA A 104 4.49 -8.86 -15.05
C ALA A 104 5.77 -8.06 -14.76
N VAL A 105 6.78 -8.67 -14.09
CA VAL A 105 8.04 -8.00 -13.76
C VAL A 105 8.82 -7.63 -15.03
N VAL A 106 8.92 -8.53 -16.00
CA VAL A 106 9.59 -8.24 -17.28
C VAL A 106 8.88 -7.12 -18.04
N LEU A 107 7.55 -7.20 -18.17
CA LEU A 107 6.77 -6.23 -18.94
C LEU A 107 6.85 -4.83 -18.32
N PHE A 108 6.65 -4.68 -16.99
CA PHE A 108 6.73 -3.33 -16.42
C PHE A 108 8.14 -2.75 -16.54
N SER A 109 9.17 -3.56 -16.36
CA SER A 109 10.56 -3.09 -16.52
C SER A 109 10.87 -2.68 -17.96
N CYS A 110 10.35 -3.42 -18.94
CA CYS A 110 10.46 -3.03 -20.36
C CYS A 110 9.71 -1.74 -20.66
N PHE A 111 8.48 -1.56 -20.13
CA PHE A 111 7.71 -0.35 -20.35
C PHE A 111 8.27 0.86 -19.61
N SER A 112 8.84 0.68 -18.42
CA SER A 112 9.58 1.72 -17.71
C SER A 112 10.77 2.21 -18.55
N ALA A 113 11.61 1.29 -19.01
CA ALA A 113 12.76 1.60 -19.86
C ALA A 113 12.33 2.22 -21.19
N ALA A 114 11.25 1.71 -21.80
CA ALA A 114 10.70 2.29 -23.04
C ALA A 114 10.31 3.77 -22.86
N GLY A 115 9.91 4.20 -21.65
CA GLY A 115 9.70 5.61 -21.33
C GLY A 115 10.93 6.49 -21.64
N GLY A 116 12.15 5.97 -21.45
CA GLY A 116 13.41 6.65 -21.79
C GLY A 116 13.64 6.85 -23.31
N LEU A 117 12.95 6.09 -24.16
CA LEU A 117 13.03 6.19 -25.63
C LEU A 117 11.94 7.08 -26.22
N MET A 118 10.98 7.53 -25.42
CA MET A 118 9.86 8.33 -25.92
C MET A 118 10.33 9.75 -26.28
N THR A 119 9.70 10.29 -27.31
CA THR A 119 10.05 11.61 -27.87
C THR A 119 9.01 12.69 -27.56
N GLY A 120 7.95 12.36 -26.78
CA GLY A 120 6.92 13.30 -26.40
C GLY A 120 5.91 12.73 -25.41
N PHE A 121 4.97 13.57 -24.99
CA PHE A 121 3.95 13.29 -23.99
C PHE A 121 3.14 12.02 -24.27
N LEU A 122 2.60 11.87 -25.50
CA LEU A 122 1.75 10.72 -25.83
C LEU A 122 2.48 9.38 -25.73
N GLY A 123 3.76 9.35 -26.12
CA GLY A 123 4.60 8.17 -25.97
C GLY A 123 4.81 7.80 -24.50
N LEU A 124 5.12 8.80 -23.65
CA LEU A 124 5.23 8.60 -22.21
C LEU A 124 3.91 8.14 -21.59
N LEU A 125 2.79 8.73 -21.99
CA LEU A 125 1.45 8.37 -21.51
C LEU A 125 1.13 6.91 -21.82
N PHE A 126 1.42 6.48 -23.05
CA PHE A 126 1.19 5.09 -23.47
C PHE A 126 2.11 4.11 -22.72
N ALA A 127 3.39 4.42 -22.58
CA ALA A 127 4.33 3.63 -21.80
C ALA A 127 3.88 3.49 -20.33
N ARG A 128 3.41 4.58 -19.72
CA ARG A 128 2.86 4.60 -18.35
C ARG A 128 1.59 3.79 -18.19
N ALA A 129 0.68 3.85 -19.17
CA ALA A 129 -0.54 3.05 -19.15
C ALA A 129 -0.21 1.54 -19.19
N LEU A 130 0.69 1.13 -20.10
CA LEU A 130 1.13 -0.27 -20.20
C LEU A 130 1.91 -0.73 -18.98
N MET A 131 2.77 0.13 -18.43
CA MET A 131 3.49 -0.12 -17.17
C MET A 131 2.49 -0.39 -16.04
N GLY A 132 1.46 0.45 -15.86
CA GLY A 132 0.44 0.24 -14.82
C GLY A 132 -0.34 -1.06 -15.00
N VAL A 133 -0.64 -1.46 -16.25
CA VAL A 133 -1.25 -2.78 -16.53
C VAL A 133 -0.34 -3.92 -16.06
N ALA A 134 0.96 -3.84 -16.30
CA ALA A 134 1.89 -4.88 -15.87
C ALA A 134 2.11 -4.88 -14.35
N GLU A 135 2.31 -3.71 -13.74
CA GLU A 135 2.53 -3.55 -12.30
C GLU A 135 1.35 -4.02 -11.44
N GLY A 136 0.11 -3.77 -11.90
CA GLY A 136 -1.09 -4.11 -11.14
C GLY A 136 -1.24 -5.59 -10.84
N ALA A 137 -0.63 -6.46 -11.65
CA ALA A 137 -0.62 -7.89 -11.42
C ALA A 137 0.36 -8.34 -10.32
N VAL A 138 1.42 -7.56 -10.03
CA VAL A 138 2.52 -8.00 -9.17
C VAL A 138 2.08 -8.24 -7.74
N LEU A 139 1.34 -7.29 -7.14
CA LEU A 139 0.94 -7.38 -5.72
C LEU A 139 0.06 -8.60 -5.42
N PRO A 140 -1.07 -8.84 -6.12
CA PRO A 140 -1.93 -9.99 -5.80
C PRO A 140 -1.22 -11.32 -6.02
N LEU A 141 -0.34 -11.42 -7.03
CA LEU A 141 0.45 -12.62 -7.28
C LEU A 141 1.50 -12.85 -6.18
N ALA A 142 2.22 -11.81 -5.79
CA ALA A 142 3.22 -11.87 -4.73
C ALA A 142 2.61 -12.21 -3.37
N GLN A 143 1.48 -11.58 -3.03
CA GLN A 143 0.75 -11.87 -1.80
C GLN A 143 0.29 -13.34 -1.75
N SER A 144 -0.27 -13.86 -2.84
CA SER A 144 -0.72 -15.25 -2.91
C SER A 144 0.44 -16.22 -2.68
N LEU A 145 1.58 -16.02 -3.36
CA LEU A 145 2.77 -16.86 -3.18
C LEU A 145 3.33 -16.77 -1.76
N MET A 146 3.35 -15.58 -1.17
CA MET A 146 3.88 -15.38 0.18
C MET A 146 3.00 -16.03 1.25
N VAL A 147 1.69 -15.90 1.13
CA VAL A 147 0.75 -16.50 2.10
C VAL A 147 0.87 -18.03 2.11
N GLU A 148 0.99 -18.65 0.95
CA GLU A 148 1.15 -20.11 0.83
C GLU A 148 2.44 -20.62 1.46
N ALA A 149 3.52 -19.84 1.36
CA ALA A 149 4.82 -20.21 1.91
C ALA A 149 5.01 -19.78 3.38
N SER A 150 4.18 -18.87 3.89
CA SER A 150 4.33 -18.32 5.24
C SER A 150 3.71 -19.21 6.31
N ARG A 151 4.44 -19.39 7.41
CA ARG A 151 3.90 -19.94 8.65
C ARG A 151 2.85 -19.00 9.23
N GLU A 152 1.83 -19.53 9.88
CA GLU A 152 0.74 -18.75 10.48
C GLU A 152 1.24 -17.63 11.41
N SER A 153 2.23 -17.93 12.24
CA SER A 153 2.82 -16.98 13.19
C SER A 153 3.57 -15.81 12.53
N ARG A 154 4.09 -15.98 11.31
CA ARG A 154 4.87 -14.97 10.57
C ARG A 154 4.12 -14.31 9.42
N ARG A 155 2.96 -14.82 9.06
CA ARG A 155 2.18 -14.36 7.90
C ARG A 155 1.91 -12.85 7.92
N GLY A 156 1.50 -12.31 9.06
CA GLY A 156 1.27 -10.87 9.23
C GLY A 156 2.54 -10.03 9.03
N LEU A 157 3.66 -10.47 9.62
CA LEU A 157 4.96 -9.81 9.45
C LEU A 157 5.41 -9.84 7.99
N ASN A 158 5.35 -11.02 7.34
CA ASN A 158 5.76 -11.18 5.94
C ASN A 158 4.93 -10.29 5.00
N MET A 159 3.61 -10.18 5.24
CA MET A 159 2.74 -9.29 4.46
C MET A 159 3.05 -7.82 4.70
N GLY A 160 3.32 -7.41 5.92
CA GLY A 160 3.73 -6.04 6.25
C GLY A 160 5.05 -5.65 5.59
N LEU A 161 6.04 -6.55 5.62
CA LEU A 161 7.33 -6.34 4.95
C LEU A 161 7.16 -6.28 3.43
N LEU A 162 6.40 -7.22 2.86
CA LEU A 162 6.16 -7.28 1.42
C LEU A 162 5.49 -6.01 0.88
N GLN A 163 4.47 -5.51 1.55
CA GLN A 163 3.65 -4.42 1.01
C GLN A 163 4.11 -3.03 1.50
N GLY A 164 4.36 -2.88 2.79
CA GLY A 164 4.66 -1.58 3.38
C GLY A 164 6.14 -1.20 3.30
N SER A 165 7.01 -2.06 3.84
CA SER A 165 8.42 -1.74 3.96
C SER A 165 9.15 -1.74 2.62
N SER A 166 8.78 -2.61 1.69
CA SER A 166 9.40 -2.68 0.37
C SER A 166 9.13 -1.40 -0.44
N ALA A 167 7.89 -0.93 -0.44
CA ALA A 167 7.49 0.29 -1.15
C ALA A 167 8.19 1.53 -0.56
N GLY A 168 8.22 1.66 0.78
CA GLY A 168 8.88 2.79 1.46
C GLY A 168 10.39 2.79 1.25
N LEU A 169 11.06 1.64 1.37
CA LEU A 169 12.50 1.54 1.20
C LEU A 169 12.93 1.76 -0.25
N MET A 170 12.33 1.04 -1.19
CA MET A 170 12.76 1.10 -2.60
C MET A 170 12.23 2.36 -3.30
N GLY A 171 10.93 2.65 -3.18
CA GLY A 171 10.29 3.78 -3.84
C GLY A 171 10.49 5.11 -3.12
N GLY A 172 10.47 5.11 -1.78
CA GLY A 172 10.59 6.33 -1.00
C GLY A 172 12.02 6.75 -0.67
N ILE A 173 12.92 5.80 -0.42
CA ILE A 173 14.30 6.09 0.00
C ILE A 173 15.28 5.91 -1.15
N LEU A 174 15.31 4.74 -1.81
CA LEU A 174 16.31 4.45 -2.82
C LEU A 174 16.03 5.14 -4.16
N ALA A 175 14.76 5.22 -4.58
CA ALA A 175 14.44 5.80 -5.88
C ALA A 175 14.89 7.27 -6.03
N PRO A 176 14.59 8.22 -5.10
CA PRO A 176 15.04 9.59 -5.27
C PRO A 176 16.57 9.70 -5.31
N LEU A 177 17.29 8.93 -4.51
CA LEU A 177 18.75 8.96 -4.48
C LEU A 177 19.37 8.45 -5.78
N VAL A 178 18.93 7.28 -6.25
CA VAL A 178 19.53 6.61 -7.40
C VAL A 178 19.09 7.26 -8.71
N VAL A 179 17.80 7.54 -8.86
CA VAL A 179 17.23 8.07 -10.12
C VAL A 179 17.74 9.48 -10.38
N VAL A 180 17.76 10.35 -9.36
CA VAL A 180 18.27 11.72 -9.51
C VAL A 180 19.77 11.72 -9.77
N TRP A 181 20.55 10.89 -9.07
CA TRP A 181 22.00 10.77 -9.29
C TRP A 181 22.33 10.35 -10.73
N ILE A 182 21.62 9.33 -11.28
CA ILE A 182 21.81 8.92 -12.67
C ILE A 182 21.38 10.02 -13.65
N ALA A 183 20.28 10.71 -13.36
CA ALA A 183 19.78 11.76 -14.21
C ALA A 183 20.74 12.96 -14.30
N GLU A 184 21.38 13.32 -13.18
CA GLU A 184 22.40 14.39 -13.14
C GLU A 184 23.66 13.99 -13.91
N ALA A 185 24.10 12.74 -13.81
CA ALA A 185 25.34 12.27 -14.43
C ALA A 185 25.17 11.93 -15.92
N HIS A 186 24.03 11.35 -16.33
CA HIS A 186 23.84 10.71 -17.65
C HIS A 186 22.52 11.08 -18.33
N GLY A 187 21.75 11.99 -17.75
CA GLY A 187 20.45 12.42 -18.25
C GLY A 187 19.29 11.49 -17.85
N TRP A 188 18.08 12.06 -17.88
CA TRP A 188 16.85 11.38 -17.43
C TRP A 188 16.48 10.14 -18.25
N ARG A 189 16.83 10.13 -19.57
CA ARG A 189 16.59 8.97 -20.43
C ARG A 189 17.38 7.76 -19.96
N THR A 190 18.65 7.96 -19.64
CA THR A 190 19.52 6.91 -19.09
C THR A 190 18.99 6.41 -17.75
N ALA A 191 18.51 7.30 -16.90
CA ALA A 191 17.91 6.92 -15.61
C ALA A 191 16.72 5.96 -15.78
N LEU A 192 15.85 6.17 -16.76
CA LEU A 192 14.77 5.25 -17.09
C LEU A 192 15.26 3.96 -17.78
N LEU A 193 16.19 4.05 -18.71
CA LEU A 193 16.71 2.87 -19.42
C LEU A 193 17.39 1.87 -18.47
N VAL A 194 18.15 2.38 -17.48
CA VAL A 194 18.89 1.53 -16.54
C VAL A 194 17.96 0.73 -15.62
N THR A 195 16.69 1.18 -15.40
CA THR A 195 15.74 0.44 -14.55
C THR A 195 15.42 -0.97 -15.08
N ILE A 196 15.61 -1.23 -16.38
CA ILE A 196 15.40 -2.58 -16.94
C ILE A 196 16.32 -3.63 -16.30
N VAL A 197 17.53 -3.25 -15.94
CA VAL A 197 18.55 -4.20 -15.46
C VAL A 197 18.13 -4.87 -14.14
N PRO A 198 17.86 -4.13 -13.04
CA PRO A 198 17.38 -4.76 -11.81
C PRO A 198 16.07 -5.51 -12.00
N GLY A 199 15.17 -5.03 -12.84
CA GLY A 199 13.92 -5.73 -13.14
C GLY A 199 14.14 -7.10 -13.77
N LEU A 200 14.99 -7.21 -14.79
CA LEU A 200 15.33 -8.48 -15.42
C LEU A 200 16.10 -9.41 -14.46
N LEU A 201 16.97 -8.88 -13.60
CA LEU A 201 17.66 -9.68 -12.57
C LEU A 201 16.66 -10.27 -11.57
N ILE A 202 15.69 -9.48 -11.12
CA ILE A 202 14.61 -9.94 -10.23
C ILE A 202 13.76 -11.01 -10.93
N ALA A 203 13.37 -10.80 -12.18
CA ALA A 203 12.61 -11.78 -12.97
C ALA A 203 13.38 -13.10 -13.14
N ALA A 204 14.69 -13.03 -13.44
CA ALA A 204 15.56 -14.20 -13.52
C ALA A 204 15.68 -14.91 -12.16
N TRP A 205 15.72 -14.17 -11.05
CA TRP A 205 15.75 -14.75 -9.72
C TRP A 205 14.43 -15.42 -9.36
N ILE A 206 13.28 -14.79 -9.68
CA ILE A 206 11.96 -15.43 -9.56
C ILE A 206 11.93 -16.75 -10.35
N ALA A 207 12.40 -16.72 -11.60
CA ALA A 207 12.40 -17.90 -12.47
C ALA A 207 13.20 -19.08 -11.88
N ARG A 208 14.34 -18.80 -11.22
CA ARG A 208 15.22 -19.84 -10.66
C ARG A 208 14.83 -20.29 -9.26
N ALA A 209 14.34 -19.40 -8.42
CA ALA A 209 14.24 -19.62 -6.99
C ALA A 209 12.82 -19.77 -6.45
N VAL A 210 11.80 -19.25 -7.13
CA VAL A 210 10.40 -19.40 -6.72
C VAL A 210 9.85 -20.73 -7.22
N ARG A 211 9.23 -21.48 -6.33
CA ARG A 211 8.57 -22.75 -6.68
C ARG A 211 7.16 -22.45 -7.18
N GLU A 212 6.74 -23.15 -8.25
CA GLU A 212 5.33 -23.13 -8.66
C GLU A 212 4.53 -23.97 -7.68
N VAL A 213 3.40 -23.47 -7.25
CA VAL A 213 2.45 -24.25 -6.45
C VAL A 213 1.45 -24.90 -7.40
N PRO A 214 1.34 -26.23 -7.43
CA PRO A 214 0.38 -26.92 -8.30
C PRO A 214 -1.07 -26.49 -7.99
N PRO A 215 -1.94 -26.44 -9.01
CA PRO A 215 -3.37 -26.23 -8.78
C PRO A 215 -3.92 -27.30 -7.83
N GLY A 216 -4.41 -26.92 -6.66
CA GLY A 216 -4.92 -27.84 -5.63
C GLY A 216 -4.01 -28.08 -4.42
N GLY A 217 -2.77 -27.56 -4.40
CA GLY A 217 -1.93 -27.54 -3.21
C GLY A 217 -2.39 -26.44 -2.24
N ARG A 218 -2.85 -26.84 -1.06
CA ARG A 218 -3.22 -26.06 0.15
C ARG A 218 -3.49 -24.54 -0.03
N VAL A 219 -4.34 -24.19 -0.99
CA VAL A 219 -4.85 -22.82 -1.15
C VAL A 219 -6.00 -22.52 -0.17
N GLN A 220 -6.26 -23.45 0.77
CA GLN A 220 -7.38 -23.29 1.71
C GLN A 220 -7.25 -22.15 2.71
N ALA A 221 -6.05 -21.56 2.91
CA ALA A 221 -5.88 -20.59 3.99
C ALA A 221 -6.00 -19.10 3.62
N THR A 222 -5.93 -18.73 2.33
CA THR A 222 -6.14 -17.32 1.91
C THR A 222 -7.41 -17.10 1.14
N THR A 223 -7.88 -18.16 0.48
CA THR A 223 -9.23 -18.18 -0.04
C THR A 223 -10.23 -18.42 1.10
N GLU A 224 -9.80 -18.94 2.27
CA GLU A 224 -10.66 -18.96 3.47
C GLU A 224 -10.93 -17.57 4.05
N VAL A 225 -10.06 -16.59 3.87
CA VAL A 225 -10.44 -15.19 4.09
C VAL A 225 -11.39 -14.69 2.97
N VAL A 226 -11.44 -15.37 1.81
CA VAL A 226 -12.25 -14.99 0.64
C VAL A 226 -13.27 -16.07 0.25
N SER A 227 -13.13 -17.34 0.69
CA SER A 227 -13.96 -18.46 0.23
C SER A 227 -14.51 -19.37 1.34
N ASP A 228 -14.67 -18.89 2.58
CA ASP A 228 -15.64 -19.49 3.49
C ASP A 228 -17.07 -19.09 3.06
N THR A 229 -17.36 -19.30 1.80
CA THR A 229 -18.72 -19.45 1.29
C THR A 229 -19.06 -20.93 1.28
N ALA A 230 -19.22 -21.48 2.48
CA ALA A 230 -20.22 -22.51 2.63
C ALA A 230 -21.55 -21.91 2.15
N ALA A 231 -22.01 -22.32 0.96
CA ALA A 231 -23.41 -22.25 0.47
C ALA A 231 -24.28 -21.02 0.89
N GLY A 232 -23.69 -19.80 0.91
CA GLY A 232 -24.42 -18.57 1.17
C GLY A 232 -24.25 -17.61 0.00
N THR A 233 -25.32 -16.99 -0.44
CA THR A 233 -25.38 -15.95 -1.47
C THR A 233 -24.24 -14.94 -1.27
N LYS A 234 -23.41 -14.68 -2.30
CA LYS A 234 -22.35 -13.66 -2.24
C LYS A 234 -22.97 -12.34 -1.77
N PRO A 235 -22.46 -11.71 -0.72
CA PRO A 235 -23.06 -10.49 -0.20
C PRO A 235 -23.12 -9.43 -1.31
N SER A 236 -24.29 -8.83 -1.47
CA SER A 236 -24.54 -7.80 -2.47
C SER A 236 -23.70 -6.56 -2.15
N VAL A 237 -23.19 -5.88 -3.18
CA VAL A 237 -22.55 -4.56 -3.04
C VAL A 237 -23.41 -3.61 -2.21
N ARG A 238 -24.74 -3.66 -2.38
CA ARG A 238 -25.69 -2.86 -1.60
C ARG A 238 -25.64 -3.16 -0.11
N GLU A 239 -25.42 -4.40 0.27
CA GLU A 239 -25.29 -4.81 1.67
C GLU A 239 -24.02 -4.26 2.31
N VAL A 240 -22.89 -4.33 1.60
CA VAL A 240 -21.62 -3.76 2.02
C VAL A 240 -21.70 -2.25 2.20
N LEU A 241 -22.39 -1.55 1.30
CA LEU A 241 -22.58 -0.09 1.36
C LEU A 241 -23.54 0.36 2.48
N ARG A 242 -24.28 -0.54 3.13
CA ARG A 242 -25.06 -0.21 4.34
C ARG A 242 -24.17 0.05 5.56
N HIS A 243 -22.93 -0.47 5.56
CA HIS A 243 -22.00 -0.24 6.64
C HIS A 243 -21.39 1.17 6.54
N ARG A 244 -21.77 2.05 7.47
CA ARG A 244 -21.28 3.44 7.53
C ARG A 244 -19.76 3.56 7.44
N ASN A 245 -19.02 2.71 8.16
CA ASN A 245 -17.56 2.73 8.13
C ASN A 245 -17.01 2.43 6.74
N ILE A 246 -17.65 1.56 5.94
CA ILE A 246 -17.19 1.25 4.58
C ILE A 246 -17.33 2.47 3.66
N VAL A 247 -18.50 3.13 3.69
CA VAL A 247 -18.74 4.35 2.89
C VAL A 247 -17.74 5.45 3.28
N LEU A 248 -17.50 5.60 4.59
CA LEU A 248 -16.50 6.56 5.06
C LEU A 248 -15.07 6.18 4.65
N CYS A 249 -14.70 4.89 4.70
CA CYS A 249 -13.41 4.43 4.21
C CYS A 249 -13.24 4.67 2.71
N MET A 250 -14.29 4.54 1.89
CA MET A 250 -14.25 4.90 0.47
C MET A 250 -13.98 6.39 0.26
N ALA A 251 -14.69 7.27 0.99
CA ALA A 251 -14.49 8.71 0.94
C ALA A 251 -13.08 9.11 1.47
N VAL A 252 -12.64 8.47 2.56
CA VAL A 252 -11.29 8.63 3.10
C VAL A 252 -10.23 8.20 2.07
N ALA A 253 -10.43 7.08 1.36
CA ALA A 253 -9.51 6.60 0.34
C ALA A 253 -9.34 7.62 -0.80
N CYS A 254 -10.44 8.24 -1.27
CA CYS A 254 -10.37 9.30 -2.28
C CYS A 254 -9.49 10.48 -1.83
N CYS A 255 -9.75 11.00 -0.64
CA CYS A 255 -9.04 12.16 -0.11
C CYS A 255 -7.59 11.84 0.30
N PHE A 256 -7.36 10.63 0.84
CA PHE A 256 -6.02 10.16 1.18
C PHE A 256 -5.15 10.00 -0.06
N LEU A 257 -5.65 9.36 -1.11
CA LEU A 257 -4.91 9.20 -2.36
C LEU A 257 -4.69 10.54 -3.05
N THR A 258 -5.63 11.48 -2.92
CA THR A 258 -5.41 12.88 -3.34
C THR A 258 -4.18 13.46 -2.61
N TRP A 259 -4.15 13.38 -1.26
CA TRP A 259 -3.00 13.84 -0.48
C TRP A 259 -1.71 13.16 -0.90
N PHE A 260 -1.71 11.83 -1.00
CA PHE A 260 -0.51 11.04 -1.26
C PHE A 260 0.03 11.20 -2.69
N ILE A 261 -0.82 11.02 -3.71
CA ILE A 261 -0.38 11.04 -5.11
C ILE A 261 0.01 12.46 -5.53
N VAL A 262 -0.74 13.47 -5.11
CA VAL A 262 -0.45 14.86 -5.46
C VAL A 262 0.87 15.32 -4.84
N ILE A 263 1.12 15.05 -3.55
CA ILE A 263 2.39 15.46 -2.93
C ILE A 263 3.58 14.78 -3.59
N VAL A 264 3.49 13.48 -3.85
CA VAL A 264 4.60 12.72 -4.47
C VAL A 264 4.85 13.17 -5.91
N THR A 265 3.79 13.45 -6.68
CA THR A 265 3.89 13.83 -8.09
C THR A 265 4.48 15.22 -8.28
N PHE A 266 4.05 16.20 -7.47
CA PHE A 266 4.38 17.60 -7.72
C PHE A 266 5.52 18.16 -6.87
N THR A 267 5.84 17.53 -5.72
CA THR A 267 6.91 18.03 -4.83
C THR A 267 8.28 18.14 -5.51
N PRO A 268 8.76 17.15 -6.31
CA PRO A 268 10.06 17.29 -6.97
C PRO A 268 10.14 18.54 -7.85
N SER A 269 9.13 18.77 -8.69
CA SER A 269 9.05 19.97 -9.52
C SER A 269 8.93 21.23 -8.68
N TYR A 270 8.13 21.22 -7.62
CA TYR A 270 7.96 22.35 -6.71
C TYR A 270 9.28 22.77 -6.04
N LEU A 271 10.02 21.80 -5.49
CA LEU A 271 11.29 22.07 -4.81
C LEU A 271 12.37 22.61 -5.77
N LEU A 272 12.45 22.12 -7.00
CA LEU A 272 13.42 22.58 -7.99
C LEU A 272 13.03 23.91 -8.62
N THR A 273 11.77 24.10 -9.01
CA THR A 273 11.36 25.26 -9.83
C THR A 273 10.87 26.44 -9.01
N VAL A 274 10.21 26.20 -7.87
CA VAL A 274 9.65 27.27 -7.02
C VAL A 274 10.58 27.58 -5.85
N LYS A 275 11.09 26.56 -5.14
CA LYS A 275 12.04 26.74 -4.04
C LYS A 275 13.48 26.97 -4.50
N GLY A 276 13.82 26.65 -5.75
CA GLY A 276 15.16 26.79 -6.29
C GLY A 276 16.21 25.87 -5.65
N PHE A 277 15.76 24.73 -5.06
CA PHE A 277 16.67 23.77 -4.45
C PHE A 277 17.52 23.08 -5.51
N SER A 278 18.72 22.63 -5.12
CA SER A 278 19.53 21.79 -5.97
C SER A 278 18.90 20.39 -6.12
N PRO A 279 19.19 19.65 -7.19
CA PRO A 279 18.71 18.27 -7.36
C PRO A 279 19.06 17.36 -6.19
N SER A 280 20.26 17.48 -5.65
CA SER A 280 20.71 16.71 -4.48
C SER A 280 19.90 17.06 -3.23
N THR A 281 19.61 18.34 -2.99
CA THR A 281 18.76 18.79 -1.89
C THR A 281 17.33 18.29 -2.03
N MET A 282 16.75 18.40 -3.24
CA MET A 282 15.42 17.86 -3.55
C MET A 282 15.37 16.36 -3.29
N SER A 283 16.36 15.60 -3.78
CA SER A 283 16.47 14.15 -3.54
C SER A 283 16.56 13.82 -2.05
N GLY A 284 17.30 14.60 -1.27
CA GLY A 284 17.38 14.46 0.19
C GLY A 284 16.04 14.67 0.89
N VAL A 285 15.29 15.72 0.55
CA VAL A 285 13.95 15.98 1.10
C VAL A 285 12.97 14.87 0.71
N MET A 286 13.02 14.39 -0.55
CA MET A 286 12.18 13.28 -0.98
C MET A 286 12.55 11.96 -0.27
N THR A 287 13.82 11.77 0.04
CA THR A 287 14.26 10.63 0.88
C THR A 287 13.69 10.72 2.30
N CYS A 288 13.58 11.92 2.86
CA CYS A 288 12.92 12.15 4.16
C CYS A 288 11.43 11.75 4.11
N LEU A 289 10.72 11.97 2.99
CA LEU A 289 9.38 11.41 2.79
C LEU A 289 9.38 9.88 2.89
N GLY A 290 10.35 9.24 2.24
CA GLY A 290 10.51 7.78 2.30
C GLY A 290 10.78 7.26 3.72
N VAL A 291 11.63 7.94 4.48
CA VAL A 291 11.88 7.64 5.91
C VAL A 291 10.60 7.78 6.72
N GLY A 292 9.86 8.86 6.53
CA GLY A 292 8.54 9.07 7.15
C GLY A 292 7.55 7.94 6.79
N TRP A 293 7.55 7.51 5.52
CA TRP A 293 6.71 6.38 5.06
C TRP A 293 6.99 5.11 5.85
N VAL A 294 8.25 4.69 5.93
CA VAL A 294 8.64 3.50 6.69
C VAL A 294 8.29 3.66 8.16
N LEU A 295 8.66 4.77 8.77
CA LEU A 295 8.46 5.03 10.20
C LEU A 295 6.98 4.97 10.58
N TRP A 296 6.14 5.76 9.93
CA TRP A 296 4.72 5.87 10.25
C TRP A 296 3.91 4.67 9.79
N GLY A 297 4.37 3.94 8.78
CA GLY A 297 3.80 2.66 8.38
C GLY A 297 3.77 1.64 9.51
N PHE A 298 4.75 1.66 10.43
CA PHE A 298 4.80 0.81 11.63
C PHE A 298 4.16 1.45 12.86
N LEU A 299 4.47 2.73 13.11
CA LEU A 299 4.04 3.38 14.35
C LEU A 299 2.54 3.60 14.41
N THR A 300 1.90 4.01 13.31
CA THR A 300 0.48 4.36 13.31
C THR A 300 -0.42 3.16 13.65
N PRO A 301 -0.26 1.96 13.03
CA PRO A 301 -1.03 0.79 13.44
C PRO A 301 -0.81 0.41 14.88
N ALA A 302 0.44 0.43 15.38
CA ALA A 302 0.77 0.11 16.76
C ALA A 302 0.12 1.08 17.77
N VAL A 303 0.10 2.37 17.47
CA VAL A 303 -0.60 3.39 18.27
C VAL A 303 -2.12 3.16 18.22
N SER A 304 -2.65 2.87 17.02
CA SER A 304 -4.07 2.61 16.80
C SER A 304 -4.60 1.40 17.60
N ASP A 305 -3.78 0.37 17.81
CA ASP A 305 -4.14 -0.77 18.65
C ASP A 305 -4.31 -0.40 20.13
N ARG A 306 -3.65 0.67 20.59
CA ARG A 306 -3.68 1.13 21.98
C ARG A 306 -4.77 2.16 22.25
N ILE A 307 -4.86 3.19 21.39
CA ILE A 307 -5.76 4.33 21.63
C ILE A 307 -7.07 4.25 20.84
N GLY A 308 -7.14 3.38 19.82
CA GLY A 308 -8.31 3.18 18.96
C GLY A 308 -8.12 3.62 17.52
N ARG A 309 -8.95 3.09 16.63
CA ARG A 309 -8.88 3.36 15.18
C ARG A 309 -9.26 4.81 14.89
N LYS A 310 -10.40 5.25 15.41
CA LYS A 310 -10.95 6.58 15.17
C LYS A 310 -10.02 7.72 15.64
N PRO A 311 -9.56 7.79 16.89
CA PRO A 311 -8.68 8.87 17.34
C PRO A 311 -7.34 8.89 16.60
N THR A 312 -6.79 7.74 16.25
CA THR A 312 -5.57 7.64 15.45
C THR A 312 -5.79 8.22 14.06
N MET A 313 -6.86 7.84 13.37
CA MET A 313 -7.19 8.38 12.05
C MET A 313 -7.32 9.89 12.07
N ILE A 314 -7.99 10.46 13.07
CA ILE A 314 -8.18 11.91 13.19
C ILE A 314 -6.83 12.61 13.42
N ALA A 315 -6.09 12.21 14.45
CA ALA A 315 -4.85 12.89 14.85
C ALA A 315 -3.79 12.80 13.75
N PHE A 316 -3.56 11.60 13.20
CA PHE A 316 -2.49 11.38 12.24
C PHE A 316 -2.82 11.96 10.86
N SER A 317 -4.09 12.00 10.44
CA SER A 317 -4.48 12.68 9.21
C SER A 317 -4.42 14.21 9.35
N ALA A 318 -4.77 14.76 10.51
CA ALA A 318 -4.60 16.19 10.78
C ALA A 318 -3.11 16.59 10.76
N THR A 319 -2.24 15.79 11.37
CA THR A 319 -0.79 16.01 11.32
C THR A 319 -0.25 15.86 9.89
N ALA A 320 -0.78 14.94 9.09
CA ALA A 320 -0.38 14.73 7.71
C ALA A 320 -0.62 15.97 6.81
N ALA A 321 -1.60 16.80 7.15
CA ALA A 321 -1.84 18.06 6.44
C ALA A 321 -0.68 19.06 6.58
N LEU A 322 0.09 18.97 7.66
CA LEU A 322 1.25 19.83 7.89
C LEU A 322 2.41 19.51 6.93
N CYS A 323 2.50 18.31 6.39
CA CYS A 323 3.59 17.93 5.50
C CYS A 323 3.63 18.77 4.21
N PRO A 324 2.57 18.85 3.38
CA PRO A 324 2.58 19.74 2.21
C PRO A 324 2.62 21.22 2.59
N LEU A 325 2.12 21.63 3.75
CA LEU A 325 2.28 23.02 4.24
C LEU A 325 3.74 23.33 4.60
N ALA A 326 4.46 22.39 5.22
CA ALA A 326 5.89 22.53 5.45
C ALA A 326 6.67 22.73 4.15
N MET A 327 6.30 22.00 3.06
CA MET A 327 6.89 22.22 1.73
C MET A 327 6.74 23.66 1.25
N VAL A 328 5.65 24.33 1.60
CA VAL A 328 5.39 25.73 1.19
C VAL A 328 6.14 26.73 2.07
N TYR A 329 6.09 26.58 3.39
CA TYR A 329 6.49 27.62 4.33
C TYR A 329 7.88 27.45 4.95
N VAL A 330 8.52 26.28 4.80
CA VAL A 330 9.86 26.02 5.34
C VAL A 330 10.89 26.09 4.23
N ASP A 331 11.81 27.02 4.29
CA ASP A 331 12.84 27.26 3.25
C ASP A 331 14.18 26.58 3.57
N ASP A 332 14.50 26.34 4.84
CA ASP A 332 15.70 25.60 5.22
C ASP A 332 15.53 24.10 4.90
N PRO A 333 16.42 23.52 4.08
CA PRO A 333 16.28 22.14 3.65
C PRO A 333 16.34 21.09 4.78
N VAL A 334 17.15 21.36 5.82
CA VAL A 334 17.32 20.41 6.94
C VAL A 334 16.07 20.43 7.81
N LEU A 335 15.58 21.63 8.13
CA LEU A 335 14.36 21.81 8.89
C LEU A 335 13.16 21.26 8.13
N LEU A 336 13.11 21.46 6.80
CA LEU A 336 12.08 20.88 5.94
C LEU A 336 12.12 19.35 5.97
N GLY A 337 13.30 18.75 5.80
CA GLY A 337 13.46 17.28 5.88
C GLY A 337 12.97 16.72 7.22
N LEU A 338 13.32 17.36 8.33
CA LEU A 338 12.84 16.97 9.66
C LEU A 338 11.33 17.11 9.80
N ALA A 339 10.78 18.26 9.36
CA ALA A 339 9.33 18.50 9.39
C ALA A 339 8.58 17.46 8.58
N VAL A 340 9.10 17.08 7.40
CA VAL A 340 8.53 16.04 6.54
C VAL A 340 8.52 14.68 7.22
N VAL A 341 9.65 14.24 7.82
CA VAL A 341 9.71 12.96 8.55
C VAL A 341 8.66 12.93 9.66
N LEU A 342 8.53 14.01 10.41
CA LEU A 342 7.61 14.08 11.56
C LEU A 342 6.14 14.17 11.16
N THR A 343 5.83 14.82 10.03
CA THR A 343 4.45 15.11 9.63
C THR A 343 3.88 14.17 8.56
N TYR A 344 4.70 13.30 7.94
CA TYR A 344 4.23 12.35 6.91
C TYR A 344 3.44 11.15 7.49
N THR A 345 2.68 11.41 8.53
CA THR A 345 1.93 10.44 9.34
C THR A 345 0.80 9.73 8.59
N GLY A 346 0.29 10.35 7.53
CA GLY A 346 -0.84 9.83 6.75
C GLY A 346 -0.60 8.43 6.20
N LEU A 347 0.63 8.07 5.82
CA LEU A 347 0.95 6.74 5.28
C LEU A 347 0.63 5.61 6.26
N GLY A 348 0.76 5.85 7.55
CA GLY A 348 0.34 4.88 8.55
C GLY A 348 -1.18 4.69 8.64
N CYS A 349 -1.97 5.71 8.28
CA CYS A 349 -3.43 5.60 8.22
C CYS A 349 -3.91 4.71 7.07
N PHE A 350 -3.08 4.53 6.03
CA PHE A 350 -3.42 3.72 4.85
C PHE A 350 -3.90 2.31 5.22
N THR A 351 -3.15 1.61 6.05
CA THR A 351 -3.49 0.25 6.47
C THR A 351 -4.76 0.19 7.32
N LEU A 352 -5.08 1.28 8.05
CA LEU A 352 -6.27 1.33 8.90
C LEU A 352 -7.54 1.39 8.06
N PHE A 353 -7.67 2.35 7.14
CA PHE A 353 -8.89 2.50 6.35
C PHE A 353 -8.97 1.51 5.18
N MET A 354 -7.83 1.03 4.66
CA MET A 354 -7.79 0.07 3.55
C MET A 354 -8.03 -1.37 3.98
N ALA A 355 -7.63 -1.76 5.20
CA ALA A 355 -7.69 -3.16 5.61
C ALA A 355 -8.34 -3.34 6.99
N THR A 356 -7.84 -2.66 8.03
CA THR A 356 -8.19 -2.95 9.43
C THR A 356 -9.64 -2.60 9.75
N ILE A 357 -10.07 -1.36 9.48
CA ILE A 357 -11.45 -0.91 9.77
C ILE A 357 -12.48 -1.69 8.93
N PRO A 358 -12.27 -1.93 7.62
CA PRO A 358 -13.16 -2.81 6.86
C PRO A 358 -13.25 -4.22 7.43
N ALA A 359 -12.12 -4.85 7.78
CA ALA A 359 -12.10 -6.21 8.32
C ALA A 359 -12.80 -6.33 9.68
N GLU A 360 -12.76 -5.28 10.50
CA GLU A 360 -13.45 -5.19 11.79
C GLU A 360 -14.94 -4.79 11.65
N THR A 361 -15.37 -4.35 10.45
CA THR A 361 -16.74 -3.82 10.23
C THR A 361 -17.65 -4.81 9.54
N VAL A 362 -17.16 -5.58 8.54
CA VAL A 362 -17.99 -6.47 7.73
C VAL A 362 -17.75 -7.94 8.05
N PRO A 363 -18.74 -8.84 7.83
CA PRO A 363 -18.53 -10.29 7.90
C PRO A 363 -17.43 -10.75 6.92
N ARG A 364 -16.74 -11.85 7.25
CA ARG A 364 -15.63 -12.40 6.44
C ARG A 364 -15.99 -12.57 4.96
N GLY A 365 -17.19 -13.04 4.65
CA GLY A 365 -17.65 -13.24 3.26
C GLY A 365 -17.83 -11.94 2.46
N ALA A 366 -17.98 -10.78 3.11
CA ALA A 366 -18.12 -9.46 2.49
C ALA A 366 -16.79 -8.68 2.38
N LEU A 367 -15.74 -9.15 3.04
CA LEU A 367 -14.48 -8.42 3.19
C LEU A 367 -13.81 -8.09 1.84
N ALA A 368 -13.71 -9.07 0.94
CA ALA A 368 -13.09 -8.85 -0.37
C ALA A 368 -13.83 -7.79 -1.20
N THR A 369 -15.17 -7.79 -1.15
CA THR A 369 -16.00 -6.79 -1.82
C THR A 369 -15.78 -5.40 -1.19
N ALA A 370 -15.71 -5.32 0.15
CA ALA A 370 -15.47 -4.07 0.85
C ALA A 370 -14.10 -3.47 0.51
N LEU A 371 -13.03 -4.28 0.56
CA LEU A 371 -11.67 -3.84 0.20
C LEU A 371 -11.58 -3.40 -1.27
N GLY A 372 -12.21 -4.17 -2.18
CA GLY A 372 -12.26 -3.83 -3.60
C GLY A 372 -12.98 -2.51 -3.88
N LEU A 373 -14.07 -2.22 -3.16
CA LEU A 373 -14.79 -0.96 -3.28
C LEU A 373 -13.97 0.22 -2.75
N VAL A 374 -13.38 0.08 -1.56
CA VAL A 374 -12.56 1.14 -0.95
C VAL A 374 -11.37 1.48 -1.86
N MET A 375 -10.65 0.46 -2.35
CA MET A 375 -9.51 0.65 -3.25
C MET A 375 -9.93 1.20 -4.60
N GLY A 376 -10.93 0.59 -5.25
CA GLY A 376 -11.34 0.96 -6.61
C GLY A 376 -11.85 2.40 -6.71
N VAL A 377 -12.69 2.81 -5.75
CA VAL A 377 -13.21 4.20 -5.70
C VAL A 377 -12.09 5.18 -5.33
N GLY A 378 -11.23 4.81 -4.39
CA GLY A 378 -10.08 5.61 -4.00
C GLY A 378 -9.12 5.87 -5.16
N GLU A 379 -8.73 4.82 -5.89
CA GLU A 379 -7.81 4.93 -7.04
C GLU A 379 -8.43 5.72 -8.19
N LEU A 380 -9.72 5.57 -8.47
CA LEU A 380 -10.38 6.34 -9.52
C LEU A 380 -10.42 7.83 -9.19
N ALA A 381 -10.84 8.20 -8.00
CA ALA A 381 -11.00 9.59 -7.61
C ALA A 381 -9.67 10.23 -7.18
N GLY A 382 -8.98 9.61 -6.22
CA GLY A 382 -7.75 10.14 -5.64
C GLY A 382 -6.49 9.79 -6.43
N GLY A 383 -6.43 8.57 -6.99
CA GLY A 383 -5.28 8.11 -7.75
C GLY A 383 -5.22 8.66 -9.18
N PHE A 384 -6.35 8.70 -9.87
CA PHE A 384 -6.43 9.15 -11.27
C PHE A 384 -6.89 10.61 -11.40
N LEU A 385 -8.09 10.95 -10.91
CA LEU A 385 -8.65 12.29 -11.16
C LEU A 385 -7.93 13.40 -10.41
N ALA A 386 -7.54 13.16 -9.16
CA ALA A 386 -6.95 14.20 -8.32
C ALA A 386 -5.62 14.76 -8.85
N PRO A 387 -4.62 13.97 -9.30
CA PRO A 387 -3.41 14.55 -9.87
C PRO A 387 -3.66 15.29 -11.20
N VAL A 388 -4.64 14.88 -12.00
CA VAL A 388 -5.03 15.63 -13.21
C VAL A 388 -5.61 16.99 -12.84
N ILE A 389 -6.53 17.02 -11.86
CA ILE A 389 -7.13 18.26 -11.36
C ILE A 389 -6.08 19.17 -10.71
N ALA A 390 -5.19 18.59 -9.90
CA ALA A 390 -4.09 19.33 -9.27
C ALA A 390 -3.12 19.92 -10.29
N GLY A 391 -2.82 19.16 -11.36
CA GLY A 391 -2.02 19.65 -12.48
C GLY A 391 -2.67 20.83 -13.17
N ARG A 392 -3.95 20.73 -13.49
CA ARG A 392 -4.72 21.83 -14.12
C ARG A 392 -4.82 23.06 -13.24
N ALA A 393 -5.03 22.86 -11.95
CA ALA A 393 -5.01 23.95 -10.99
C ALA A 393 -3.62 24.60 -10.87
N SER A 394 -2.56 23.78 -10.94
CA SER A 394 -1.17 24.27 -10.91
C SER A 394 -0.79 25.04 -12.17
N ASP A 395 -1.32 24.67 -13.33
CA ASP A 395 -1.12 25.46 -14.57
C ASP A 395 -1.81 26.83 -14.50
N ALA A 396 -2.97 26.92 -13.84
CA ALA A 396 -3.72 28.17 -13.70
C ALA A 396 -3.20 29.08 -12.58
N TRP A 397 -2.81 28.52 -11.43
CA TRP A 397 -2.52 29.28 -10.21
C TRP A 397 -1.14 28.98 -9.61
N GLY A 398 -0.30 28.25 -10.30
CA GLY A 398 1.05 27.86 -9.86
C GLY A 398 1.11 26.58 -9.05
N LEU A 399 2.30 25.94 -9.05
CA LEU A 399 2.57 24.64 -8.42
C LEU A 399 2.26 24.58 -6.92
N GLN A 400 2.26 25.72 -6.24
CA GLN A 400 1.89 25.83 -4.83
C GLN A 400 0.46 25.33 -4.57
N THR A 401 -0.44 25.45 -5.56
CA THR A 401 -1.83 25.00 -5.48
C THR A 401 -1.92 23.48 -5.27
N ALA A 402 -1.02 22.71 -5.87
CA ALA A 402 -0.96 21.26 -5.65
C ALA A 402 -0.64 20.93 -4.18
N MET A 403 0.24 21.71 -3.52
CA MET A 403 0.56 21.52 -2.11
C MET A 403 -0.67 21.82 -1.22
N PHE A 404 -1.40 22.89 -1.48
CA PHE A 404 -2.62 23.21 -0.75
C PHE A 404 -3.74 22.19 -1.01
N MET A 405 -3.87 21.70 -2.23
CA MET A 405 -4.84 20.65 -2.55
C MET A 405 -4.51 19.35 -1.83
N SER A 406 -3.23 18.98 -1.74
CA SER A 406 -2.76 17.84 -0.96
C SER A 406 -3.08 18.04 0.53
N ALA A 407 -2.75 19.22 1.12
CA ALA A 407 -3.07 19.53 2.51
C ALA A 407 -4.58 19.43 2.79
N GLY A 408 -5.40 19.99 1.89
CA GLY A 408 -6.86 19.91 1.96
C GLY A 408 -7.36 18.47 1.98
N GLY A 409 -6.78 17.59 1.15
CA GLY A 409 -7.08 16.16 1.15
C GLY A 409 -6.91 15.53 2.55
N ALA A 410 -5.78 15.78 3.20
CA ALA A 410 -5.52 15.26 4.55
C ALA A 410 -6.47 15.85 5.61
N VAL A 411 -6.79 17.14 5.52
CA VAL A 411 -7.78 17.78 6.41
C VAL A 411 -9.14 17.11 6.26
N VAL A 412 -9.60 16.90 5.02
CA VAL A 412 -10.87 16.22 4.76
C VAL A 412 -10.87 14.78 5.28
N VAL A 413 -9.74 14.05 5.18
CA VAL A 413 -9.59 12.73 5.81
C VAL A 413 -9.80 12.82 7.32
N ALA A 414 -9.19 13.81 8.01
CA ALA A 414 -9.37 14.00 9.44
C ALA A 414 -10.85 14.27 9.79
N LEU A 415 -11.51 15.15 9.03
CA LEU A 415 -12.93 15.48 9.21
C LEU A 415 -13.86 14.28 8.97
N LEU A 416 -13.66 13.52 7.89
CA LEU A 416 -14.41 12.30 7.60
C LEU A 416 -14.21 11.24 8.70
N SER A 417 -13.01 11.18 9.28
CA SER A 417 -12.68 10.25 10.37
C SER A 417 -13.45 10.55 11.65
N LEU A 418 -13.95 11.77 11.86
CA LEU A 418 -14.87 12.09 12.95
C LEU A 418 -16.17 11.27 12.86
N GLY A 419 -16.60 10.94 11.65
CA GLY A 419 -17.77 10.12 11.37
C GLY A 419 -17.58 8.61 11.60
N LEU A 420 -16.33 8.11 11.70
CA LEU A 420 -16.05 6.70 11.92
C LEU A 420 -16.56 6.23 13.28
N ARG A 421 -17.06 4.99 13.30
CA ARG A 421 -17.32 4.26 14.56
C ARG A 421 -16.07 3.52 14.96
N GLU A 422 -15.76 3.57 16.26
CA GLU A 422 -14.59 2.84 16.81
C GLU A 422 -14.78 1.33 16.62
N THR A 423 -13.71 0.66 16.13
CA THR A 423 -13.74 -0.78 15.84
C THR A 423 -12.66 -1.55 16.62
N ALA A 424 -11.71 -0.86 17.27
CA ALA A 424 -10.62 -1.50 17.99
C ALA A 424 -11.13 -2.39 19.14
N PRO A 425 -10.89 -3.73 19.12
CA PRO A 425 -11.46 -4.65 20.11
C PRO A 425 -11.07 -4.32 21.56
N ARG A 426 -9.82 -3.87 21.78
CA ARG A 426 -9.33 -3.49 23.12
C ARG A 426 -10.06 -2.28 23.67
N VAL A 427 -10.34 -1.28 22.82
CA VAL A 427 -11.04 -0.05 23.25
C VAL A 427 -12.51 -0.35 23.53
N LEU A 428 -13.14 -1.17 22.71
CA LEU A 428 -14.53 -1.59 22.90
C LEU A 428 -14.70 -2.40 24.19
N ARG A 429 -13.79 -3.35 24.49
CA ARG A 429 -13.79 -4.09 25.75
C ARG A 429 -13.67 -3.17 26.96
N ARG A 430 -12.69 -2.25 26.95
CA ARG A 430 -12.51 -1.28 28.04
C ARG A 430 -13.75 -0.38 28.25
N ARG A 431 -14.42 0.01 27.16
CA ARG A 431 -15.68 0.78 27.26
C ARG A 431 -16.79 -0.07 27.89
N ALA A 432 -16.96 -1.32 27.45
CA ALA A 432 -17.94 -2.23 28.00
C ALA A 432 -17.71 -2.48 29.52
N GLU A 433 -16.45 -2.72 29.91
CA GLU A 433 -16.04 -2.89 31.31
C GLU A 433 -16.36 -1.64 32.15
N ARG A 434 -16.05 -0.44 31.65
CA ARG A 434 -16.39 0.82 32.34
C ARG A 434 -17.90 1.04 32.46
N THR A 435 -18.66 0.71 31.43
CA THR A 435 -20.13 0.82 31.46
C THR A 435 -20.71 -0.18 32.48
N ALA A 436 -20.23 -1.42 32.49
CA ALA A 436 -20.64 -2.44 33.47
C ALA A 436 -20.29 -2.02 34.89
N ALA A 437 -19.10 -1.48 35.14
CA ALA A 437 -18.69 -0.97 36.45
C ALA A 437 -19.55 0.24 36.89
N ALA A 438 -19.97 1.11 35.97
CA ALA A 438 -20.82 2.26 36.27
C ALA A 438 -22.28 1.88 36.59
N LEU A 439 -22.75 0.73 36.06
CA LEU A 439 -24.12 0.25 36.28
C LEU A 439 -24.30 -0.51 37.60
N GLY A 440 -23.20 -0.87 38.30
CA GLY A 440 -23.21 -1.58 39.58
C GLY A 440 -23.59 -3.07 39.48
N PRO A 441 -23.33 -3.88 40.50
CA PRO A 441 -23.55 -5.33 40.46
C PRO A 441 -25.04 -5.79 40.40
N GLY A 442 -25.98 -4.88 40.38
CA GLY A 442 -27.44 -5.18 40.39
C GLY A 442 -28.17 -5.14 39.03
N SER A 443 -27.52 -4.65 37.95
CA SER A 443 -28.25 -4.40 36.67
C SER A 443 -28.13 -5.51 35.63
N VAL A 444 -27.34 -6.55 35.89
CA VAL A 444 -27.08 -7.63 34.92
C VAL A 444 -28.19 -8.70 34.86
N VAL A 445 -29.16 -8.68 35.79
CA VAL A 445 -30.17 -9.75 35.90
C VAL A 445 -31.49 -9.45 35.13
N ALA A 446 -31.67 -8.25 34.60
CA ALA A 446 -32.97 -7.84 33.99
C ALA A 446 -33.07 -8.06 32.46
N GLY A 447 -32.05 -8.55 31.79
CA GLY A 447 -32.02 -8.67 30.32
C GLY A 447 -32.00 -10.10 29.74
N ALA A 448 -32.21 -11.14 30.59
CA ALA A 448 -32.17 -12.54 30.14
C ALA A 448 -33.54 -13.27 30.23
N ALA A 449 -34.63 -12.49 30.36
CA ALA A 449 -35.99 -13.04 30.39
C ALA A 449 -36.93 -12.13 29.59
N GLU A 450 -36.75 -12.04 28.29
CA GLU A 450 -37.79 -11.71 27.28
C GLU A 450 -37.34 -12.23 25.90
#